data_a8c573fc8bc27417d6c13b056fb08bf2
#
_entry.id   a8c573fc8bc27417d6c13b056fb08bf2
#
_cell.length_a   1.000
_cell.length_b   1.000
_cell.length_c   1.000
_cell.angle_alpha   90.00
_cell.angle_beta   90.00
_cell.angle_gamma   90.00
#
_symmetry.space_group_name_H-M   'P 1'
#
loop_
_entity.id
_entity.type
_entity.pdbx_description
1 polymer ?
#
loop_
_entity_poly.entity_id
_entity_poly.type
_entity_poly.pdbx_seq_one_letter_code
_entity_poly.pdbx_strand_id
1 'polypeptide(L)'
;MAKLWKQVRLITIGEIVFDYEQLDIDFEVKCTDDNKSDIATIKLYNLSETTRQKLKLNQDVSIDAGYRELHGVIFNGIVESIVTKRDENDFITTIEATPNNRAYTNTIINRQFKAGIKASEVIKQIEKMCNFTMDIKELGKDTVYPNGKVFSGRLSNVIPILARDTGTISRFTNTSIEFKLPNKVYSSVIHLGGEQGLIRVDKKMDKAEIKKDEKKASKNNKSKKKGKQKFDIECLLIPLIKIGQLLEIESTTFKGKVVVKECDFSASGVETFSAMATVEVV
;
A
#
# COMPACT_ATOMS: atom_id res chain seq x y z
N MET A 1 -18.21 5.56 17.71
CA MET A 1 -17.30 4.50 17.20
C MET A 1 -18.09 3.59 16.28
N ALA A 2 -17.60 3.29 15.08
CA ALA A 2 -18.24 2.32 14.20
C ALA A 2 -18.19 0.92 14.87
N LYS A 3 -19.30 0.19 14.82
CA LYS A 3 -19.34 -1.16 15.33
C LYS A 3 -18.70 -2.11 14.31
N LEU A 4 -17.64 -2.81 14.70
CA LEU A 4 -16.92 -3.78 13.87
C LEU A 4 -17.66 -5.14 13.91
N TRP A 5 -18.80 -5.22 13.22
CA TRP A 5 -19.63 -6.42 13.13
C TRP A 5 -20.09 -6.60 11.67
N LYS A 6 -20.36 -7.85 11.28
CA LYS A 6 -20.75 -8.26 9.94
C LYS A 6 -19.70 -7.86 8.89
N GLN A 7 -18.88 -8.83 8.51
CA GLN A 7 -17.84 -8.67 7.50
C GLN A 7 -18.45 -8.28 6.15
N VAL A 8 -17.75 -7.41 5.44
CA VAL A 8 -18.02 -7.04 4.05
C VAL A 8 -16.83 -7.43 3.22
N ARG A 9 -17.04 -8.25 2.19
CA ARG A 9 -16.04 -8.65 1.19
C ARG A 9 -16.71 -8.55 -0.17
N LEU A 10 -16.45 -7.46 -0.88
CA LEU A 10 -16.97 -7.23 -2.23
C LEU A 10 -15.80 -7.20 -3.19
N ILE A 11 -15.81 -8.10 -4.16
CA ILE A 11 -14.80 -8.17 -5.21
C ILE A 11 -15.46 -7.80 -6.53
N THR A 12 -14.99 -6.72 -7.14
CA THR A 12 -15.46 -6.32 -8.47
C THR A 12 -14.40 -6.67 -9.51
N ILE A 13 -14.75 -7.42 -10.53
CA ILE A 13 -13.87 -7.77 -11.66
C ILE A 13 -14.58 -7.42 -12.96
N GLY A 14 -14.10 -6.39 -13.65
CA GLY A 14 -14.79 -5.81 -14.79
C GLY A 14 -16.19 -5.33 -14.39
N GLU A 15 -17.23 -5.95 -14.93
CA GLU A 15 -18.64 -5.63 -14.62
C GLU A 15 -19.28 -6.57 -13.59
N ILE A 16 -18.53 -7.56 -13.09
CA ILE A 16 -19.06 -8.58 -12.18
C ILE A 16 -18.70 -8.22 -10.76
N VAL A 17 -19.69 -8.23 -9.88
CA VAL A 17 -19.52 -8.06 -8.43
C VAL A 17 -19.73 -9.42 -7.75
N PHE A 18 -18.76 -9.83 -6.96
CA PHE A 18 -18.82 -11.00 -6.11
C PHE A 18 -18.98 -10.55 -4.65
N ASP A 19 -20.01 -11.06 -3.99
CA ASP A 19 -20.35 -10.73 -2.61
C ASP A 19 -20.19 -11.97 -1.73
N TYR A 20 -19.48 -11.82 -0.61
CA TYR A 20 -19.29 -12.89 0.39
C TYR A 20 -20.61 -13.42 0.96
N GLU A 21 -21.69 -12.64 0.95
CA GLU A 21 -23.00 -13.14 1.39
C GLU A 21 -23.57 -14.20 0.42
N GLN A 22 -23.07 -14.29 -0.82
CA GLN A 22 -23.56 -15.19 -1.85
C GLN A 22 -22.54 -16.25 -2.26
N LEU A 23 -21.26 -16.03 -2.00
CA LEU A 23 -20.16 -16.85 -2.48
C LEU A 23 -19.00 -16.82 -1.47
N ASP A 24 -18.37 -17.97 -1.22
CA ASP A 24 -17.16 -17.99 -0.42
C ASP A 24 -16.03 -17.26 -1.14
N ILE A 25 -15.44 -16.29 -0.45
CA ILE A 25 -14.41 -15.39 -0.96
C ILE A 25 -13.27 -15.32 0.04
N ASP A 26 -12.09 -15.74 -0.39
CA ASP A 26 -10.85 -15.48 0.32
C ASP A 26 -10.01 -14.45 -0.45
N PHE A 27 -9.24 -13.64 0.26
CA PHE A 27 -8.26 -12.78 -0.38
C PHE A 27 -7.07 -12.49 0.53
N GLU A 28 -5.95 -12.20 -0.10
CA GLU A 28 -4.75 -11.66 0.53
C GLU A 28 -4.27 -10.45 -0.30
N VAL A 29 -4.08 -9.30 0.34
CA VAL A 29 -3.54 -8.08 -0.28
C VAL A 29 -2.28 -7.70 0.44
N LYS A 30 -1.15 -7.69 -0.26
CA LYS A 30 0.16 -7.28 0.26
C LYS A 30 0.53 -5.90 -0.27
N CYS A 31 0.70 -4.94 0.65
CA CYS A 31 1.12 -3.59 0.34
C CYS A 31 2.45 -3.26 1.00
N THR A 32 3.43 -2.78 0.24
CA THR A 32 4.76 -2.42 0.74
C THR A 32 5.12 -0.98 0.39
N ASP A 33 5.90 -0.30 1.28
CA ASP A 33 6.40 1.07 1.02
C ASP A 33 7.61 1.08 0.05
N ASP A 34 8.17 -0.10 -0.22
CA ASP A 34 9.23 -0.27 -1.20
C ASP A 34 8.66 -0.19 -2.61
N ASN A 35 9.51 0.15 -3.60
CA ASN A 35 9.12 0.23 -5.04
C ASN A 35 8.58 -1.10 -5.63
N LYS A 36 8.19 -2.05 -4.80
CA LYS A 36 7.52 -3.28 -5.18
C LYS A 36 6.04 -3.00 -5.40
N SER A 37 5.48 -3.60 -6.43
CA SER A 37 4.04 -3.51 -6.67
C SER A 37 3.27 -4.24 -5.58
N ASP A 38 2.21 -3.63 -5.11
CA ASP A 38 1.21 -4.32 -4.29
C ASP A 38 0.67 -5.52 -5.08
N ILE A 39 0.33 -6.60 -4.40
CA ILE A 39 -0.21 -7.81 -5.03
C ILE A 39 -1.47 -8.21 -4.28
N ALA A 40 -2.53 -8.51 -5.02
CA ALA A 40 -3.73 -9.12 -4.47
C ALA A 40 -3.91 -10.52 -5.03
N THR A 41 -4.12 -11.48 -4.14
CA THR A 41 -4.53 -12.85 -4.48
C THR A 41 -5.96 -13.04 -4.01
N ILE A 42 -6.85 -13.41 -4.91
CA ILE A 42 -8.29 -13.61 -4.65
C ILE A 42 -8.63 -15.05 -4.96
N LYS A 43 -9.37 -15.72 -4.09
CA LYS A 43 -9.91 -17.06 -4.32
C LYS A 43 -11.43 -17.00 -4.28
N LEU A 44 -12.04 -17.45 -5.36
CA LEU A 44 -13.50 -17.55 -5.50
C LEU A 44 -13.88 -19.02 -5.63
N TYR A 45 -14.79 -19.47 -4.78
CA TYR A 45 -15.16 -20.88 -4.71
C TYR A 45 -16.40 -21.16 -5.56
N ASN A 46 -16.39 -22.28 -6.25
CA ASN A 46 -17.54 -22.86 -6.99
C ASN A 46 -18.23 -21.92 -7.98
N LEU A 47 -17.43 -21.11 -8.69
CA LEU A 47 -17.96 -20.28 -9.78
C LEU A 47 -18.60 -21.13 -10.88
N SER A 48 -19.75 -20.71 -11.39
CA SER A 48 -20.35 -21.31 -12.58
C SER A 48 -19.41 -21.21 -13.78
N GLU A 49 -19.53 -22.15 -14.71
CA GLU A 49 -18.72 -22.13 -15.94
C GLU A 49 -18.94 -20.85 -16.74
N THR A 50 -20.17 -20.37 -16.83
CA THR A 50 -20.52 -19.13 -17.51
C THR A 50 -19.87 -17.90 -16.86
N THR A 51 -19.75 -17.88 -15.53
CA THR A 51 -19.06 -16.80 -14.80
C THR A 51 -17.56 -16.88 -15.03
N ARG A 52 -16.97 -18.09 -14.97
CA ARG A 52 -15.53 -18.28 -15.23
C ARG A 52 -15.12 -17.83 -16.61
N GLN A 53 -15.94 -18.10 -17.64
CA GLN A 53 -15.67 -17.68 -19.03
C GLN A 53 -15.72 -16.15 -19.24
N LYS A 54 -16.38 -15.40 -18.35
CA LYS A 54 -16.42 -13.93 -18.40
C LYS A 54 -15.20 -13.28 -17.76
N LEU A 55 -14.47 -14.00 -16.91
CA LEU A 55 -13.23 -13.51 -16.30
C LEU A 55 -12.11 -13.52 -17.34
N LYS A 56 -11.46 -12.37 -17.52
CA LYS A 56 -10.39 -12.20 -18.52
C LYS A 56 -9.21 -11.46 -17.92
N LEU A 57 -8.04 -11.71 -18.47
CA LEU A 57 -6.84 -10.94 -18.15
C LEU A 57 -7.03 -9.46 -18.47
N ASN A 58 -6.40 -8.59 -17.71
CA ASN A 58 -6.43 -7.13 -17.85
C ASN A 58 -7.79 -6.47 -17.54
N GLN A 59 -8.76 -7.18 -16.99
CA GLN A 59 -9.95 -6.55 -16.42
C GLN A 59 -9.58 -5.79 -15.14
N ASP A 60 -10.28 -4.70 -14.89
CA ASP A 60 -10.12 -3.96 -13.63
C ASP A 60 -10.61 -4.80 -12.45
N VAL A 61 -9.88 -4.73 -11.33
CA VAL A 61 -10.20 -5.41 -10.07
C VAL A 61 -10.26 -4.39 -8.96
N SER A 62 -11.31 -4.46 -8.15
CA SER A 62 -11.43 -3.70 -6.91
C SER A 62 -11.81 -4.63 -5.77
N ILE A 63 -11.14 -4.50 -4.63
CA ILE A 63 -11.46 -5.19 -3.38
C ILE A 63 -11.95 -4.16 -2.38
N ASP A 64 -13.22 -4.24 -2.01
CA ASP A 64 -13.82 -3.46 -0.93
C ASP A 64 -14.05 -4.39 0.26
N ALA A 65 -13.42 -4.10 1.37
CA ALA A 65 -13.46 -4.95 2.55
C ALA A 65 -13.53 -4.14 3.85
N GLY A 66 -14.02 -4.80 4.90
CA GLY A 66 -14.17 -4.21 6.22
C GLY A 66 -15.41 -4.71 6.93
N TYR A 67 -16.02 -3.86 7.71
CA TYR A 67 -17.24 -4.16 8.47
C TYR A 67 -18.37 -3.25 7.98
N ARG A 68 -19.63 -3.67 8.18
CA ARG A 68 -20.81 -2.98 7.63
C ARG A 68 -20.81 -1.46 7.82
N GLU A 69 -20.33 -0.96 8.95
CA GLU A 69 -20.28 0.48 9.24
C GLU A 69 -18.91 1.11 8.89
N LEU A 70 -17.90 0.30 8.59
CA LEU A 70 -16.54 0.74 8.31
C LEU A 70 -15.88 -0.20 7.29
N HIS A 71 -16.21 -0.06 6.02
CA HIS A 71 -15.56 -0.74 4.91
C HIS A 71 -15.08 0.27 3.88
N GLY A 72 -14.27 -0.17 2.96
CA GLY A 72 -13.74 0.66 1.89
C GLY A 72 -12.76 -0.09 1.01
N VAL A 73 -12.40 0.53 -0.10
CA VAL A 73 -11.49 -0.06 -1.06
C VAL A 73 -10.09 -0.18 -0.48
N ILE A 74 -9.61 -1.43 -0.35
CA ILE A 74 -8.26 -1.77 0.11
C ILE A 74 -7.31 -2.04 -1.05
N PHE A 75 -7.82 -2.43 -2.22
CA PHE A 75 -7.03 -2.69 -3.42
C PHE A 75 -7.78 -2.31 -4.68
N ASN A 76 -7.05 -1.72 -5.63
CA ASN A 76 -7.49 -1.54 -7.02
C ASN A 76 -6.35 -1.95 -7.95
N GLY A 77 -6.68 -2.67 -9.01
CA GLY A 77 -5.67 -3.15 -9.95
C GLY A 77 -6.28 -3.75 -11.20
N ILE A 78 -5.51 -4.61 -11.84
CA ILE A 78 -5.91 -5.38 -13.02
C ILE A 78 -5.59 -6.86 -12.81
N VAL A 79 -6.40 -7.70 -13.41
CA VAL A 79 -6.18 -9.16 -13.44
C VAL A 79 -4.90 -9.48 -14.21
N GLU A 80 -3.96 -10.14 -13.55
CA GLU A 80 -2.71 -10.62 -14.12
C GLU A 80 -2.76 -12.10 -14.49
N SER A 81 -3.32 -12.93 -13.61
CA SER A 81 -3.49 -14.36 -13.84
C SER A 81 -4.84 -14.85 -13.33
N ILE A 82 -5.36 -15.90 -13.96
CA ILE A 82 -6.58 -16.61 -13.56
C ILE A 82 -6.30 -18.10 -13.70
N VAL A 83 -6.42 -18.82 -12.59
CA VAL A 83 -6.21 -20.28 -12.57
C VAL A 83 -7.37 -20.92 -11.82
N THR A 84 -8.07 -21.83 -12.45
CA THR A 84 -9.10 -22.66 -11.79
C THR A 84 -8.57 -24.05 -11.57
N LYS A 85 -8.62 -24.54 -10.35
CA LYS A 85 -8.25 -25.90 -9.95
C LYS A 85 -9.42 -26.54 -9.20
N ARG A 86 -9.50 -27.85 -9.32
CA ARG A 86 -10.37 -28.66 -8.47
C ARG A 86 -9.58 -29.02 -7.22
N ASP A 87 -10.16 -28.78 -6.06
CA ASP A 87 -9.62 -29.19 -4.77
C ASP A 87 -10.72 -29.98 -4.06
N GLU A 88 -10.49 -31.30 -3.96
CA GLU A 88 -11.47 -32.27 -3.47
C GLU A 88 -12.83 -32.14 -4.18
N ASN A 89 -13.79 -31.51 -3.52
CA ASN A 89 -15.16 -31.30 -4.04
C ASN A 89 -15.41 -29.91 -4.61
N ASP A 90 -14.50 -28.95 -4.38
CA ASP A 90 -14.67 -27.56 -4.78
C ASP A 90 -13.85 -27.20 -6.01
N PHE A 91 -14.36 -26.23 -6.76
CA PHE A 91 -13.60 -25.54 -7.81
C PHE A 91 -13.13 -24.20 -7.27
N ILE A 92 -11.82 -24.04 -7.10
CA ILE A 92 -11.21 -22.80 -6.62
C ILE A 92 -10.64 -22.04 -7.81
N THR A 93 -11.19 -20.86 -8.06
CA THR A 93 -10.65 -19.92 -9.04
C THR A 93 -9.78 -18.91 -8.32
N THR A 94 -8.46 -19.04 -8.52
CA THR A 94 -7.46 -18.11 -7.99
C THR A 94 -7.17 -17.04 -9.02
N ILE A 95 -7.24 -15.78 -8.62
CA ILE A 95 -7.00 -14.60 -9.43
C ILE A 95 -5.88 -13.82 -8.77
N GLU A 96 -4.80 -13.57 -9.50
CA GLU A 96 -3.76 -12.65 -9.07
C GLU A 96 -3.98 -11.31 -9.77
N ALA A 97 -3.91 -10.24 -9.01
CA ALA A 97 -4.07 -8.89 -9.50
C ALA A 97 -2.93 -7.99 -9.02
N THR A 98 -2.51 -7.09 -9.91
CA THR A 98 -1.47 -6.09 -9.64
C THR A 98 -2.02 -4.70 -9.87
N PRO A 99 -1.48 -3.64 -9.23
CA PRO A 99 -1.93 -2.28 -9.45
C PRO A 99 -1.84 -1.91 -10.94
N ASN A 100 -2.83 -1.18 -11.41
CA ASN A 100 -2.83 -0.70 -12.79
C ASN A 100 -1.82 0.44 -12.97
N ASN A 101 -0.54 0.09 -12.96
CA ASN A 101 0.57 1.04 -13.14
C ASN A 101 1.08 1.11 -14.59
N ARG A 102 0.40 0.44 -15.55
CA ARG A 102 0.81 0.39 -16.96
C ARG A 102 0.95 1.79 -17.57
N ALA A 103 -0.03 2.65 -17.31
CA ALA A 103 0.06 4.02 -17.78
C ALA A 103 1.26 4.75 -17.17
N TYR A 104 1.55 4.56 -15.88
CA TYR A 104 2.72 5.11 -15.21
C TYR A 104 4.04 4.57 -15.78
N THR A 105 4.11 3.27 -16.06
CA THR A 105 5.33 2.64 -16.60
C THR A 105 5.52 2.88 -18.09
N ASN A 106 4.43 3.03 -18.87
CA ASN A 106 4.49 3.13 -20.33
C ASN A 106 4.46 4.58 -20.86
N THR A 107 4.00 5.55 -20.04
CA THR A 107 4.01 6.95 -20.44
C THR A 107 5.45 7.44 -20.64
N ILE A 108 5.75 7.91 -21.84
CA ILE A 108 7.08 8.47 -22.18
C ILE A 108 7.01 9.99 -22.08
N ILE A 109 7.89 10.55 -21.29
CA ILE A 109 8.14 11.99 -21.20
C ILE A 109 9.37 12.30 -22.05
N ASN A 110 9.21 13.20 -23.01
CA ASN A 110 10.31 13.74 -23.77
C ASN A 110 10.11 15.26 -23.87
N ARG A 111 10.63 15.98 -22.89
CA ARG A 111 10.37 17.42 -22.75
C ARG A 111 11.58 18.18 -22.25
N GLN A 112 11.81 19.31 -22.91
CA GLN A 112 12.76 20.30 -22.47
C GLN A 112 12.03 21.43 -21.73
N PHE A 113 12.55 21.81 -20.58
CA PHE A 113 12.05 22.89 -19.74
C PHE A 113 13.03 24.06 -19.77
N LYS A 114 12.50 25.29 -19.80
CA LYS A 114 13.29 26.52 -19.93
C LYS A 114 14.20 26.77 -18.71
N ALA A 115 15.25 27.55 -18.94
CA ALA A 115 16.14 28.04 -17.87
C ALA A 115 15.33 28.80 -16.79
N GLY A 116 15.71 28.64 -15.54
CA GLY A 116 15.09 29.29 -14.40
C GLY A 116 13.77 28.66 -13.92
N ILE A 117 13.28 27.58 -14.55
CA ILE A 117 12.04 26.90 -14.11
C ILE A 117 12.22 26.22 -12.75
N LYS A 118 11.17 26.23 -11.93
CA LYS A 118 11.11 25.54 -10.64
C LYS A 118 10.63 24.09 -10.80
N ALA A 119 11.08 23.22 -9.91
CA ALA A 119 10.66 21.81 -9.90
C ALA A 119 9.14 21.64 -9.73
N SER A 120 8.50 22.46 -8.90
CA SER A 120 7.04 22.48 -8.73
C SER A 120 6.29 22.80 -10.03
N GLU A 121 6.82 23.71 -10.85
CA GLU A 121 6.24 24.04 -12.16
C GLU A 121 6.45 22.90 -13.17
N VAL A 122 7.62 22.23 -13.11
CA VAL A 122 7.91 21.04 -13.93
C VAL A 122 6.91 19.93 -13.61
N ILE A 123 6.68 19.63 -12.33
CA ILE A 123 5.72 18.63 -11.89
C ILE A 123 4.32 18.94 -12.46
N LYS A 124 3.85 20.18 -12.31
CA LYS A 124 2.53 20.61 -12.85
C LYS A 124 2.44 20.53 -14.38
N GLN A 125 3.55 20.78 -15.10
CA GLN A 125 3.55 20.64 -16.55
C GLN A 125 3.53 19.17 -16.98
N ILE A 126 4.24 18.29 -16.26
CA ILE A 126 4.19 16.83 -16.52
C ILE A 126 2.81 16.29 -16.21
N GLU A 127 2.16 16.74 -15.10
CA GLU A 127 0.78 16.37 -14.77
C GLU A 127 -0.18 16.60 -15.95
N LYS A 128 -0.08 17.76 -16.60
CA LYS A 128 -0.91 18.10 -17.77
C LYS A 128 -0.67 17.20 -18.99
N MET A 129 0.45 16.50 -19.02
CA MET A 129 0.84 15.60 -20.13
C MET A 129 0.48 14.14 -19.83
N CYS A 130 0.06 13.84 -18.62
CA CYS A 130 -0.23 12.50 -18.12
C CYS A 130 -1.68 12.44 -17.63
N ASN A 131 -2.25 11.22 -17.63
CA ASN A 131 -3.57 10.98 -17.04
C ASN A 131 -3.49 10.69 -15.53
N PHE A 132 -2.53 11.33 -14.83
CA PHE A 132 -2.31 11.18 -13.39
C PHE A 132 -2.34 12.52 -12.71
N THR A 133 -3.00 12.59 -11.57
CA THR A 133 -2.90 13.74 -10.66
C THR A 133 -1.57 13.69 -9.91
N MET A 134 -0.85 14.80 -9.87
CA MET A 134 0.40 14.93 -9.11
C MET A 134 0.15 15.72 -7.84
N ASP A 135 0.00 15.00 -6.73
CA ASP A 135 -0.33 15.57 -5.43
C ASP A 135 0.96 15.97 -4.69
N ILE A 136 1.25 17.25 -4.67
CA ILE A 136 2.39 17.81 -3.94
C ILE A 136 1.92 18.12 -2.51
N LYS A 137 2.15 17.19 -1.56
CA LYS A 137 1.87 17.43 -0.15
C LYS A 137 2.82 18.48 0.43
N GLU A 138 4.11 18.31 0.19
CA GLU A 138 5.16 19.24 0.62
C GLU A 138 6.47 18.92 -0.10
N LEU A 139 7.20 19.95 -0.53
CA LEU A 139 8.54 19.80 -1.09
C LEU A 139 9.59 20.15 -0.02
N GLY A 140 10.67 19.39 0.05
CA GLY A 140 11.82 19.71 0.89
C GLY A 140 12.53 20.97 0.39
N LYS A 141 12.57 21.13 -0.92
CA LYS A 141 13.05 22.35 -1.61
C LYS A 141 12.36 22.45 -2.96
N ASP A 142 12.03 23.64 -3.38
CA ASP A 142 11.56 23.90 -4.75
C ASP A 142 12.77 24.25 -5.64
N THR A 143 13.48 23.22 -6.08
CA THR A 143 14.73 23.36 -6.84
C THR A 143 14.51 24.14 -8.13
N VAL A 144 15.32 25.18 -8.35
CA VAL A 144 15.36 25.93 -9.59
C VAL A 144 16.38 25.29 -10.53
N TYR A 145 16.03 25.11 -11.79
CA TYR A 145 16.93 24.62 -12.85
C TYR A 145 17.52 25.82 -13.65
N PRO A 146 18.71 26.34 -13.28
CA PRO A 146 19.22 27.60 -13.84
C PRO A 146 19.49 27.52 -15.36
N ASN A 147 19.91 26.36 -15.84
CA ASN A 147 20.17 26.10 -17.26
C ASN A 147 19.04 25.38 -18.00
N GLY A 148 17.86 25.30 -17.34
CA GLY A 148 16.79 24.43 -17.79
C GLY A 148 17.03 22.96 -17.46
N LYS A 149 16.10 22.11 -17.85
CA LYS A 149 16.17 20.66 -17.62
C LYS A 149 15.53 19.91 -18.76
N VAL A 150 16.13 18.81 -19.17
CA VAL A 150 15.54 17.86 -20.11
C VAL A 150 15.17 16.60 -19.34
N PHE A 151 13.93 16.16 -19.49
CA PHE A 151 13.48 14.86 -19.05
C PHE A 151 13.15 14.04 -20.29
N SER A 152 13.81 12.90 -20.43
CA SER A 152 13.59 11.95 -21.51
C SER A 152 13.57 10.54 -20.95
N GLY A 153 12.46 9.84 -21.16
CA GLY A 153 12.27 8.47 -20.71
C GLY A 153 10.88 8.21 -20.14
N ARG A 154 10.73 7.05 -19.54
CA ARG A 154 9.45 6.64 -18.92
C ARG A 154 9.13 7.50 -17.72
N LEU A 155 7.85 7.80 -17.50
CA LEU A 155 7.38 8.55 -16.33
C LEU A 155 7.86 7.93 -15.02
N SER A 156 7.87 6.59 -14.92
CA SER A 156 8.40 5.85 -13.78
C SER A 156 9.88 6.11 -13.47
N ASN A 157 10.67 6.59 -14.44
CA ASN A 157 12.06 6.99 -14.23
C ASN A 157 12.18 8.50 -13.94
N VAL A 158 11.31 9.31 -14.53
CA VAL A 158 11.31 10.77 -14.37
C VAL A 158 10.87 11.19 -12.97
N ILE A 159 9.83 10.57 -12.43
CA ILE A 159 9.26 10.91 -11.12
C ILE A 159 10.27 10.73 -9.97
N PRO A 160 11.03 9.64 -9.86
CA PRO A 160 12.06 9.49 -8.83
C PRO A 160 13.17 10.55 -8.92
N ILE A 161 13.51 11.01 -10.13
CA ILE A 161 14.48 12.08 -10.32
C ILE A 161 13.94 13.40 -9.75
N LEU A 162 12.68 13.74 -10.06
CA LEU A 162 12.01 14.93 -9.52
C LEU A 162 11.90 14.87 -8.01
N ALA A 163 11.52 13.71 -7.46
CA ALA A 163 11.45 13.50 -6.02
C ALA A 163 12.81 13.72 -5.35
N ARG A 164 13.89 13.17 -5.89
CA ARG A 164 15.25 13.41 -5.40
C ARG A 164 15.65 14.87 -5.50
N ASP A 165 15.39 15.52 -6.63
CA ASP A 165 15.74 16.92 -6.86
C ASP A 165 15.00 17.86 -5.90
N THR A 166 13.80 17.50 -5.45
CA THR A 166 12.98 18.26 -4.50
C THR A 166 13.15 17.83 -3.04
N GLY A 167 14.00 16.81 -2.77
CA GLY A 167 14.18 16.26 -1.42
C GLY A 167 12.93 15.58 -0.85
N THR A 168 12.11 15.03 -1.74
CA THR A 168 10.88 14.28 -1.40
C THR A 168 11.04 12.80 -1.72
N ILE A 169 10.08 12.01 -1.26
CA ILE A 169 9.79 10.68 -1.79
C ILE A 169 8.54 10.77 -2.66
N SER A 170 8.53 10.01 -3.74
CA SER A 170 7.33 9.87 -4.59
C SER A 170 6.67 8.52 -4.33
N ARG A 171 5.35 8.51 -4.28
CA ARG A 171 4.56 7.29 -4.17
C ARG A 171 3.49 7.29 -5.24
N PHE A 172 3.43 6.20 -5.99
CA PHE A 172 2.35 5.95 -6.92
C PHE A 172 1.16 5.35 -6.15
N THR A 173 0.00 5.96 -6.31
CA THR A 173 -1.29 5.43 -5.92
C THR A 173 -2.10 5.20 -7.20
N ASN A 174 -3.14 4.41 -7.20
CA ASN A 174 -3.84 3.95 -8.41
C ASN A 174 -4.08 5.02 -9.50
N THR A 175 -4.30 6.27 -9.12
CA THR A 175 -4.61 7.37 -10.06
C THR A 175 -3.77 8.63 -9.82
N SER A 176 -2.95 8.65 -8.77
CA SER A 176 -2.16 9.83 -8.40
C SER A 176 -0.72 9.47 -8.05
N ILE A 177 0.14 10.47 -8.15
CA ILE A 177 1.54 10.41 -7.73
C ILE A 177 1.71 11.44 -6.64
N GLU A 178 1.98 10.97 -5.42
CA GLU A 178 2.19 11.84 -4.26
C GLU A 178 3.67 12.20 -4.13
N PHE A 179 3.96 13.49 -3.87
CA PHE A 179 5.27 13.98 -3.45
C PHE A 179 5.19 14.45 -2.01
N LYS A 180 5.95 13.82 -1.12
CA LYS A 180 5.92 14.12 0.32
C LYS A 180 7.32 14.06 0.93
N LEU A 181 7.53 14.74 2.05
CA LEU A 181 8.80 14.64 2.77
C LEU A 181 8.97 13.23 3.34
N PRO A 182 10.20 12.69 3.31
CA PRO A 182 10.50 11.45 4.01
C PRO A 182 10.26 11.66 5.53
N ASN A 183 9.66 10.67 6.18
CA ASN A 183 9.39 10.67 7.63
C ASN A 183 8.37 11.71 8.14
N LYS A 184 7.67 12.45 7.28
CA LYS A 184 6.57 13.34 7.66
C LYS A 184 5.23 12.66 7.35
N VAL A 185 4.32 12.73 8.31
CA VAL A 185 2.99 12.15 8.21
C VAL A 185 2.00 13.24 7.90
N TYR A 186 1.15 13.01 6.91
CA TYR A 186 0.14 13.97 6.42
C TYR A 186 -1.28 13.47 6.64
N SER A 187 -1.44 12.39 7.40
CA SER A 187 -2.74 11.80 7.71
C SER A 187 -3.22 12.14 9.12
N SER A 188 -4.52 12.08 9.33
CA SER A 188 -5.11 12.12 10.67
C SER A 188 -4.63 10.93 11.49
N VAL A 189 -4.57 11.11 12.82
CA VAL A 189 -4.21 10.02 13.72
C VAL A 189 -5.39 9.05 13.84
N ILE A 190 -5.12 7.76 13.68
CA ILE A 190 -6.08 6.70 13.98
C ILE A 190 -5.70 6.10 15.32
N HIS A 191 -6.63 6.12 16.28
CA HIS A 191 -6.45 5.45 17.57
C HIS A 191 -6.75 3.96 17.43
N LEU A 192 -5.82 3.13 17.86
CA LEU A 192 -5.90 1.68 17.76
C LEU A 192 -5.57 1.04 19.12
N GLY A 193 -6.60 0.60 19.79
CA GLY A 193 -6.54 -0.15 21.06
C GLY A 193 -7.40 -1.41 20.99
N GLY A 194 -7.49 -2.16 22.07
CA GLY A 194 -8.29 -3.39 22.10
C GLY A 194 -9.76 -3.19 21.71
N GLU A 195 -10.40 -2.13 22.19
CA GLU A 195 -11.80 -1.80 21.83
C GLU A 195 -11.95 -1.29 20.37
N GLN A 196 -10.86 -0.84 19.74
CA GLN A 196 -10.82 -0.40 18.36
C GLN A 196 -10.36 -1.50 17.39
N GLY A 197 -10.25 -2.75 17.89
CA GLY A 197 -9.93 -3.90 17.06
C GLY A 197 -8.45 -4.26 16.99
N LEU A 198 -7.60 -3.72 17.85
CA LEU A 198 -6.21 -4.18 17.99
C LEU A 198 -6.20 -5.57 18.62
N ILE A 199 -5.56 -6.54 17.97
CA ILE A 199 -5.47 -7.92 18.43
C ILE A 199 -4.12 -8.14 19.13
N ARG A 200 -3.01 -7.75 18.46
CA ARG A 200 -1.66 -8.05 18.94
C ARG A 200 -0.65 -6.98 18.53
N VAL A 201 0.38 -6.80 19.37
CA VAL A 201 1.53 -5.94 19.08
C VAL A 201 2.80 -6.70 19.48
N ASP A 202 3.64 -7.00 18.49
CA ASP A 202 4.91 -7.69 18.68
C ASP A 202 6.07 -6.79 18.31
N LYS A 203 7.14 -6.83 19.12
CA LYS A 203 8.36 -6.09 18.79
C LYS A 203 9.13 -6.81 17.71
N LYS A 204 9.35 -6.14 16.55
CA LYS A 204 10.18 -6.66 15.47
C LYS A 204 11.65 -6.49 15.83
N MET A 205 12.38 -7.61 15.99
CA MET A 205 13.83 -7.59 16.20
C MET A 205 14.52 -7.71 14.83
N ASP A 206 15.28 -6.70 14.43
CA ASP A 206 16.12 -6.80 13.25
C ASP A 206 17.23 -7.83 13.47
N LYS A 207 17.51 -8.68 12.47
CA LYS A 207 18.63 -9.67 12.50
C LYS A 207 19.98 -9.04 12.85
N ALA A 208 20.13 -7.73 12.65
CA ALA A 208 21.31 -6.96 13.05
C ALA A 208 21.36 -6.65 14.57
N GLU A 209 20.23 -6.66 15.27
CA GLU A 209 20.18 -6.50 16.74
C GLU A 209 20.47 -7.83 17.42
N ILE A 210 20.00 -8.95 16.91
CA ILE A 210 20.29 -10.31 17.41
C ILE A 210 21.81 -10.58 17.41
N LYS A 211 22.52 -10.25 16.31
CA LYS A 211 23.98 -10.37 16.22
C LYS A 211 24.75 -9.38 17.11
N LYS A 212 24.11 -8.34 17.63
CA LYS A 212 24.75 -7.35 18.54
C LYS A 212 24.63 -7.72 20.01
N ASP A 213 23.57 -8.41 20.39
CA ASP A 213 23.43 -8.90 21.77
C ASP A 213 24.40 -10.07 22.02
N GLU A 214 24.70 -10.89 21.02
CA GLU A 214 25.76 -11.90 21.07
C GLU A 214 27.18 -11.29 21.12
N LYS A 215 27.40 -10.08 20.60
CA LYS A 215 28.71 -9.39 20.58
C LYS A 215 28.91 -8.33 21.67
N LYS A 216 27.93 -8.04 22.54
CA LYS A 216 28.04 -7.09 23.63
C LYS A 216 28.88 -7.56 24.82
N ALA A 217 29.45 -8.77 24.75
CA ALA A 217 30.49 -9.21 25.73
C ALA A 217 31.86 -8.58 25.49
N SER A 218 32.10 -7.74 24.48
CA SER A 218 33.43 -7.16 24.20
C SER A 218 33.33 -5.72 23.63
N LYS A 219 33.61 -4.76 24.52
CA LYS A 219 34.22 -3.43 24.37
C LYS A 219 33.74 -2.35 23.38
N ASN A 220 33.41 -1.20 24.00
CA ASN A 220 33.73 0.23 23.72
C ASN A 220 33.25 0.95 22.45
N ASN A 221 32.43 2.00 22.75
CA ASN A 221 32.32 3.34 22.15
C ASN A 221 32.51 3.53 20.63
N LYS A 222 31.36 3.72 19.94
CA LYS A 222 31.19 4.74 18.90
C LYS A 222 29.68 5.04 18.76
N SER A 223 29.34 6.32 18.67
CA SER A 223 27.98 6.87 18.54
C SER A 223 27.16 6.11 17.51
N LYS A 224 26.22 5.30 17.97
CA LYS A 224 25.31 4.54 17.11
C LYS A 224 24.06 5.39 16.88
N LYS A 225 23.75 5.72 15.63
CA LYS A 225 22.38 6.06 15.24
C LYS A 225 21.49 4.91 15.74
N LYS A 226 20.65 5.15 16.75
CA LYS A 226 19.62 4.19 17.19
C LYS A 226 18.71 3.99 15.99
N GLY A 227 18.65 2.79 15.43
CA GLY A 227 17.63 2.41 14.47
C GLY A 227 16.25 2.68 15.10
N LYS A 228 15.31 3.19 14.32
CA LYS A 228 13.94 3.39 14.79
C LYS A 228 13.33 2.05 15.13
N GLN A 229 12.62 1.99 16.25
CA GLN A 229 12.02 0.77 16.73
C GLN A 229 10.82 0.40 15.84
N LYS A 230 10.76 -0.86 15.43
CA LYS A 230 9.68 -1.41 14.61
C LYS A 230 8.84 -2.40 15.39
N PHE A 231 7.56 -2.44 15.07
CA PHE A 231 6.61 -3.40 15.62
C PHE A 231 5.81 -4.02 14.49
N ASP A 232 5.40 -5.27 14.66
CA ASP A 232 4.38 -5.90 13.86
C ASP A 232 3.08 -5.86 14.68
N ILE A 233 2.03 -5.34 14.08
CA ILE A 233 0.70 -5.25 14.69
C ILE A 233 -0.29 -6.10 13.90
N GLU A 234 -1.20 -6.70 14.60
CA GLU A 234 -2.35 -7.39 14.05
C GLU A 234 -3.63 -6.75 14.59
N CYS A 235 -4.55 -6.44 13.71
CA CYS A 235 -5.84 -5.86 14.07
C CYS A 235 -6.95 -6.39 13.18
N LEU A 236 -8.20 -6.14 13.56
CA LEU A 236 -9.34 -6.38 12.70
C LEU A 236 -9.15 -5.65 11.37
N LEU A 237 -9.77 -6.16 10.30
CA LEU A 237 -9.62 -5.57 8.97
C LEU A 237 -10.26 -4.18 8.92
N ILE A 238 -9.43 -3.16 9.06
CA ILE A 238 -9.82 -1.74 9.01
C ILE A 238 -9.21 -1.11 7.75
N PRO A 239 -10.00 -0.72 6.75
CA PRO A 239 -9.51 -0.24 5.47
C PRO A 239 -8.77 1.11 5.55
N LEU A 240 -8.88 1.81 6.67
CA LEU A 240 -8.18 3.07 6.93
C LEU A 240 -6.69 2.88 7.25
N ILE A 241 -6.26 1.66 7.62
CA ILE A 241 -4.86 1.34 7.91
C ILE A 241 -4.13 1.19 6.58
N LYS A 242 -3.46 2.26 6.15
CA LYS A 242 -2.74 2.33 4.88
C LYS A 242 -1.29 2.74 5.13
N ILE A 243 -0.42 2.42 4.19
CA ILE A 243 1.00 2.81 4.27
C ILE A 243 1.13 4.33 4.42
N GLY A 244 1.97 4.76 5.38
CA GLY A 244 2.16 6.16 5.72
C GLY A 244 1.10 6.72 6.67
N GLN A 245 0.12 5.92 7.11
CA GLN A 245 -0.87 6.31 8.11
C GLN A 245 -0.23 6.43 9.49
N LEU A 246 -0.60 7.46 10.24
CA LEU A 246 -0.22 7.63 11.64
C LEU A 246 -1.23 6.89 12.52
N LEU A 247 -0.71 5.97 13.32
CA LEU A 247 -1.49 5.26 14.32
C LEU A 247 -1.03 5.68 15.71
N GLU A 248 -1.97 5.83 16.63
CA GLU A 248 -1.71 5.92 18.06
C GLU A 248 -2.14 4.61 18.68
N ILE A 249 -1.13 3.81 19.07
CA ILE A 249 -1.35 2.46 19.60
C ILE A 249 -1.47 2.55 21.12
N GLU A 250 -2.48 1.88 21.66
CA GLU A 250 -2.66 1.66 23.08
C GLU A 250 -2.80 0.17 23.37
N SER A 251 -1.69 -0.44 23.85
CA SER A 251 -1.65 -1.85 24.25
C SER A 251 -0.86 -2.02 25.55
N THR A 252 -0.87 -3.23 26.09
CA THR A 252 -0.06 -3.59 27.26
C THR A 252 1.44 -3.64 26.94
N THR A 253 1.81 -3.92 25.68
CA THR A 253 3.20 -4.08 25.25
C THR A 253 3.80 -2.80 24.71
N PHE A 254 2.97 -1.89 24.16
CA PHE A 254 3.44 -0.63 23.57
C PHE A 254 2.34 0.43 23.62
N LYS A 255 2.73 1.66 24.01
CA LYS A 255 1.90 2.86 23.90
C LYS A 255 2.68 3.96 23.21
N GLY A 256 2.12 4.53 22.14
CA GLY A 256 2.77 5.61 21.42
C GLY A 256 2.31 5.76 19.97
N LYS A 257 2.93 6.72 19.27
CA LYS A 257 2.64 7.03 17.88
C LYS A 257 3.60 6.31 16.94
N VAL A 258 3.03 5.69 15.91
CA VAL A 258 3.77 4.91 14.91
C VAL A 258 3.25 5.21 13.52
N VAL A 259 4.07 4.99 12.51
CA VAL A 259 3.72 5.11 11.08
C VAL A 259 3.74 3.74 10.44
N VAL A 260 2.69 3.43 9.69
CA VAL A 260 2.57 2.18 8.92
C VAL A 260 3.57 2.17 7.77
N LYS A 261 4.38 1.11 7.67
CA LYS A 261 5.37 0.89 6.61
C LYS A 261 4.96 -0.19 5.62
N GLU A 262 4.37 -1.26 6.13
CA GLU A 262 3.83 -2.37 5.35
C GLU A 262 2.44 -2.67 5.90
N CYS A 263 1.53 -3.13 5.05
CA CYS A 263 0.18 -3.49 5.47
C CYS A 263 -0.33 -4.62 4.59
N ASP A 264 -0.67 -5.75 5.22
CA ASP A 264 -1.25 -6.92 4.58
C ASP A 264 -2.67 -7.09 5.08
N PHE A 265 -3.63 -7.21 4.17
CA PHE A 265 -5.01 -7.51 4.48
C PHE A 265 -5.31 -8.95 4.11
N SER A 266 -5.94 -9.70 5.00
CA SER A 266 -6.28 -11.09 4.75
C SER A 266 -7.71 -11.42 5.20
N ALA A 267 -8.36 -12.22 4.37
CA ALA A 267 -9.65 -12.82 4.66
C ALA A 267 -9.63 -14.26 4.18
N SER A 268 -9.88 -15.22 5.07
CA SER A 268 -10.01 -16.64 4.72
C SER A 268 -11.00 -17.32 5.66
N GLY A 269 -11.96 -18.01 5.07
CA GLY A 269 -13.08 -18.60 5.80
C GLY A 269 -13.80 -17.60 6.69
N VAL A 270 -14.29 -18.05 7.83
CA VAL A 270 -14.96 -17.21 8.83
C VAL A 270 -13.98 -16.66 9.87
N GLU A 271 -12.86 -17.35 10.07
CA GLU A 271 -11.93 -17.11 11.18
C GLU A 271 -10.94 -15.99 10.93
N THR A 272 -10.43 -15.88 9.70
CA THR A 272 -9.42 -14.89 9.36
C THR A 272 -10.05 -13.69 8.65
N PHE A 273 -10.05 -12.54 9.34
CA PHE A 273 -10.46 -11.27 8.75
C PHE A 273 -9.71 -10.13 9.44
N SER A 274 -8.45 -9.97 9.06
CA SER A 274 -7.51 -9.12 9.78
C SER A 274 -6.63 -8.29 8.85
N ALA A 275 -6.01 -7.26 9.42
CA ALA A 275 -4.92 -6.52 8.84
C ALA A 275 -3.67 -6.72 9.71
N MET A 276 -2.56 -7.05 9.05
CA MET A 276 -1.23 -7.09 9.67
C MET A 276 -0.43 -5.91 9.13
N ALA A 277 0.21 -5.15 10.03
CA ALA A 277 1.02 -4.04 9.59
C ALA A 277 2.36 -3.99 10.33
N THR A 278 3.44 -3.73 9.58
CA THR A 278 4.73 -3.34 10.16
C THR A 278 4.75 -1.84 10.35
N VAL A 279 5.00 -1.40 11.56
CA VAL A 279 4.98 0.01 11.96
C VAL A 279 6.31 0.45 12.54
N GLU A 280 6.61 1.74 12.41
CA GLU A 280 7.84 2.37 12.89
C GLU A 280 7.50 3.50 13.85
N VAL A 281 8.18 3.59 14.99
CA VAL A 281 7.99 4.66 15.99
C VAL A 281 8.40 6.01 15.40
N VAL A 282 7.57 7.02 15.61
CA VAL A 282 7.76 8.40 15.10
C VAL A 282 8.80 9.13 15.93
#